data_f032e165160ade8c536f3322463ef03c
#
_entry.id   f032e165160ade8c536f3322463ef03c
#
_cell.length_a   1.000
_cell.length_b   1.000
_cell.length_c   1.000
_cell.angle_alpha   90.00
_cell.angle_beta   90.00
_cell.angle_gamma   90.00
#
_symmetry.space_group_name_H-M   'P 1'
#
loop_
_entity.id
_entity.type
_entity.pdbx_description
1 polymer ?
#
loop_
_entity_poly.entity_id
_entity_poly.type
_entity_poly.pdbx_seq_one_letter_code
_entity_poly.pdbx_strand_id
1 'polypeptide(L)'
;MDFKQRTREIRRLTLTCIASLGVGHVGGSLSIAEALSVLYSKHMSFDPKNPGMEGRDRLVLSKGHAGPALYATLASFGFFDKEELKTLNRLGTKLPSHCNMLLTPGVDMTAGSLGQGISCGVGLAIGSKLILRRLSLPDPGLQRRQLYLYLRPRRYGL
;
A
#
# COMPACT_ATOMS: atom_id res chain seq x y z
N MET A 1 -15.55 -12.69 0.25
CA MET A 1 -15.95 -11.55 1.13
C MET A 1 -16.45 -10.43 0.23
N ASP A 2 -17.62 -9.89 0.54
CA ASP A 2 -18.20 -8.76 -0.18
C ASP A 2 -17.34 -7.49 0.05
N PHE A 3 -17.39 -6.57 -0.92
CA PHE A 3 -16.63 -5.31 -0.88
C PHE A 3 -16.89 -4.48 0.39
N LYS A 4 -18.16 -4.34 0.79
CA LYS A 4 -18.53 -3.61 2.01
C LYS A 4 -17.95 -4.25 3.28
N GLN A 5 -17.95 -5.58 3.33
CA GLN A 5 -17.36 -6.33 4.44
C GLN A 5 -15.85 -6.14 4.48
N ARG A 6 -15.17 -6.20 3.32
CA ARG A 6 -13.73 -5.97 3.22
C ARG A 6 -13.35 -4.56 3.69
N THR A 7 -14.07 -3.55 3.24
CA THR A 7 -13.85 -2.16 3.69
C THR A 7 -14.01 -2.02 5.20
N ARG A 8 -15.07 -2.60 5.78
CA ARG A 8 -15.28 -2.59 7.24
C ARG A 8 -14.15 -3.30 7.98
N GLU A 9 -13.68 -4.43 7.46
CA GLU A 9 -12.54 -5.15 8.04
C GLU A 9 -11.29 -4.30 8.02
N ILE A 10 -10.92 -3.70 6.88
CA ILE A 10 -9.76 -2.82 6.74
C ILE A 10 -9.85 -1.66 7.75
N ARG A 11 -11.00 -0.99 7.87
CA ARG A 11 -11.21 0.09 8.84
C ARG A 11 -11.00 -0.39 10.28
N ARG A 12 -11.59 -1.53 10.64
CA ARG A 12 -11.44 -2.13 11.98
C ARG A 12 -9.98 -2.47 12.26
N LEU A 13 -9.30 -3.16 11.34
CA LEU A 13 -7.89 -3.52 11.47
C LEU A 13 -6.98 -2.29 11.55
N THR A 14 -7.28 -1.23 10.79
CA THR A 14 -6.57 0.05 10.88
C THR A 14 -6.67 0.65 12.27
N LEU A 15 -7.87 0.68 12.85
CA LEU A 15 -8.07 1.17 14.22
C LEU A 15 -7.37 0.28 15.25
N THR A 16 -7.46 -1.05 15.11
CA THR A 16 -6.73 -2.00 15.96
C THR A 16 -5.22 -1.76 15.91
N CYS A 17 -4.67 -1.56 14.72
CA CYS A 17 -3.25 -1.28 14.50
C CYS A 17 -2.83 0.01 15.22
N ILE A 18 -3.56 1.11 15.04
CA ILE A 18 -3.25 2.40 15.66
C ILE A 18 -3.45 2.34 17.19
N ALA A 19 -4.53 1.72 17.65
CA ALA A 19 -4.85 1.59 19.07
C ALA A 19 -3.79 0.80 19.85
N SER A 20 -3.11 -0.16 19.20
CA SER A 20 -2.03 -0.94 19.83
C SER A 20 -0.82 -0.10 20.24
N LEU A 21 -0.62 1.04 19.58
CA LEU A 21 0.43 2.01 19.89
C LEU A 21 -0.10 3.15 20.80
N GLY A 22 -1.42 3.39 20.79
CA GLY A 22 -2.07 4.48 21.53
C GLY A 22 -1.98 5.85 20.86
N VAL A 23 -1.25 5.97 19.75
CA VAL A 23 -1.07 7.21 18.98
C VAL A 23 -0.92 6.91 17.49
N GLY A 24 -1.40 7.81 16.62
CA GLY A 24 -1.23 7.65 15.17
C GLY A 24 -2.18 8.50 14.34
N HIS A 25 -2.07 8.37 13.03
CA HIS A 25 -2.77 9.19 12.04
C HIS A 25 -4.11 8.55 11.64
N VAL A 26 -5.10 8.55 12.53
CA VAL A 26 -6.40 7.90 12.31
C VAL A 26 -7.11 8.48 11.08
N GLY A 27 -7.28 9.80 11.02
CA GLY A 27 -7.99 10.45 9.91
C GLY A 27 -7.31 10.20 8.55
N GLY A 28 -5.98 10.33 8.49
CA GLY A 28 -5.19 10.07 7.29
C GLY A 28 -5.29 8.62 6.81
N SER A 29 -5.37 7.67 7.73
CA SER A 29 -5.50 6.25 7.44
C SER A 29 -6.93 5.89 7.00
N LEU A 30 -7.94 6.27 7.77
CA LEU A 30 -9.33 5.93 7.45
C LEU A 30 -9.83 6.56 6.14
N SER A 31 -9.27 7.71 5.73
CA SER A 31 -9.66 8.40 4.50
C SER A 31 -9.31 7.65 3.19
N ILE A 32 -8.56 6.55 3.26
CA ILE A 32 -8.19 5.74 2.09
C ILE A 32 -8.65 4.29 2.16
N ALA A 33 -9.35 3.91 3.21
CA ALA A 33 -9.75 2.52 3.42
C ALA A 33 -10.62 1.98 2.27
N GLU A 34 -11.55 2.80 1.76
CA GLU A 34 -12.40 2.46 0.63
C GLU A 34 -11.60 2.34 -0.66
N ALA A 35 -10.70 3.28 -0.93
CA ALA A 35 -9.84 3.26 -2.11
C ALA A 35 -8.94 2.01 -2.12
N LEU A 36 -8.28 1.70 -1.00
CA LEU A 36 -7.45 0.50 -0.87
C LEU A 36 -8.29 -0.77 -1.03
N SER A 37 -9.48 -0.80 -0.42
CA SER A 37 -10.38 -1.95 -0.58
C SER A 37 -10.77 -2.19 -2.04
N VAL A 38 -11.10 -1.14 -2.79
CA VAL A 38 -11.43 -1.25 -4.23
C VAL A 38 -10.23 -1.70 -5.04
N LEU A 39 -9.07 -1.06 -4.85
CA LEU A 39 -7.85 -1.38 -5.58
C LEU A 39 -7.46 -2.85 -5.41
N TYR A 40 -7.31 -3.31 -4.18
CA TYR A 40 -6.90 -4.68 -3.89
C TYR A 40 -7.96 -5.73 -4.18
N SER A 41 -9.27 -5.39 -4.12
CA SER A 41 -10.33 -6.37 -4.41
C SER A 41 -10.66 -6.51 -5.88
N LYS A 42 -10.46 -5.46 -6.71
CA LYS A 42 -11.00 -5.43 -8.08
C LYS A 42 -10.00 -5.09 -9.17
N HIS A 43 -8.96 -4.35 -8.86
CA HIS A 43 -8.09 -3.78 -9.88
C HIS A 43 -6.69 -4.36 -9.87
N MET A 44 -6.08 -4.54 -8.69
CA MET A 44 -4.70 -4.98 -8.59
C MET A 44 -4.56 -6.49 -8.78
N SER A 45 -3.58 -6.87 -9.59
CA SER A 45 -3.11 -8.25 -9.72
C SER A 45 -1.91 -8.45 -8.79
N PHE A 46 -2.01 -9.36 -7.84
CA PHE A 46 -0.96 -9.68 -6.86
C PHE A 46 -1.14 -11.09 -6.31
N ASP A 47 -0.08 -11.64 -5.72
CA ASP A 47 -0.10 -12.88 -4.94
C ASP A 47 0.41 -12.59 -3.53
N PRO A 48 -0.43 -12.73 -2.49
CA PRO A 48 0.00 -12.50 -1.11
C PRO A 48 1.10 -13.46 -0.64
N LYS A 49 1.14 -14.67 -1.21
CA LYS A 49 2.16 -15.68 -0.90
C LYS A 49 3.48 -15.42 -1.61
N ASN A 50 3.46 -14.63 -2.67
CA ASN A 50 4.64 -14.19 -3.40
C ASN A 50 4.66 -12.66 -3.57
N PRO A 51 4.93 -11.89 -2.50
CA PRO A 51 4.97 -10.42 -2.55
C PRO A 51 6.01 -9.88 -3.53
N GLY A 52 7.02 -10.68 -3.88
CA GLY A 52 8.07 -10.36 -4.84
C GLY A 52 7.71 -10.62 -6.30
N MET A 53 6.53 -11.15 -6.61
CA MET A 53 6.11 -11.51 -7.98
C MET A 53 6.37 -10.37 -8.97
N GLU A 54 7.13 -10.63 -10.03
CA GLU A 54 7.55 -9.61 -11.00
C GLU A 54 6.38 -8.98 -11.76
N GLY A 55 5.38 -9.77 -12.12
CA GLY A 55 4.24 -9.32 -12.94
C GLY A 55 3.12 -8.61 -12.18
N ARG A 56 3.25 -8.38 -10.87
CA ARG A 56 2.18 -7.78 -10.07
C ARG A 56 2.08 -6.27 -10.22
N ASP A 57 0.90 -5.75 -9.95
CA ASP A 57 0.69 -4.32 -9.81
C ASP A 57 1.39 -3.75 -8.57
N ARG A 58 1.74 -2.47 -8.61
CA ARG A 58 2.46 -1.75 -7.56
C ARG A 58 1.61 -0.61 -7.01
N LEU A 59 1.66 -0.43 -5.68
CA LEU A 59 1.01 0.68 -5.00
C LEU A 59 2.04 1.59 -4.34
N VAL A 60 2.07 2.86 -4.72
CA VAL A 60 2.86 3.88 -4.04
C VAL A 60 1.97 4.73 -3.15
N LEU A 61 2.13 4.59 -1.83
CA LEU A 61 1.40 5.38 -0.84
C LEU A 61 2.16 6.67 -0.54
N SER A 62 1.90 7.75 -1.31
CA SER A 62 2.62 9.02 -1.17
C SER A 62 2.36 9.77 0.14
N LYS A 63 1.34 9.39 0.90
CA LYS A 63 1.12 9.81 2.28
C LYS A 63 1.54 8.71 3.26
N GLY A 64 2.83 8.54 3.47
CA GLY A 64 3.41 7.47 4.28
C GLY A 64 2.84 7.35 5.70
N HIS A 65 2.33 8.44 6.28
CA HIS A 65 1.65 8.45 7.57
C HIS A 65 0.33 7.68 7.61
N ALA A 66 -0.24 7.31 6.46
CA ALA A 66 -1.38 6.41 6.36
C ALA A 66 -0.96 4.92 6.28
N GLY A 67 0.28 4.60 6.61
CA GLY A 67 0.81 3.24 6.69
C GLY A 67 -0.10 2.24 7.39
N PRO A 68 -0.70 2.56 8.56
CA PRO A 68 -1.61 1.63 9.22
C PRO A 68 -2.77 1.13 8.35
N ALA A 69 -3.31 1.97 7.45
CA ALA A 69 -4.36 1.52 6.52
C ALA A 69 -3.82 0.56 5.45
N LEU A 70 -2.61 0.80 4.95
CA LEU A 70 -1.97 -0.14 4.02
C LEU A 70 -1.63 -1.45 4.71
N TYR A 71 -1.08 -1.44 5.93
CA TYR A 71 -0.81 -2.65 6.71
C TYR A 71 -2.08 -3.46 6.98
N ALA A 72 -3.16 -2.79 7.41
CA ALA A 72 -4.46 -3.42 7.60
C ALA A 72 -4.99 -4.06 6.31
N THR A 73 -4.79 -3.39 5.16
CA THR A 73 -5.16 -3.92 3.85
C THR A 73 -4.32 -5.16 3.53
N LEU A 74 -3.00 -5.08 3.59
CA LEU A 74 -2.10 -6.20 3.31
C LEU A 74 -2.40 -7.41 4.19
N ALA A 75 -2.60 -7.21 5.50
CA ALA A 75 -2.98 -8.27 6.43
C ALA A 75 -4.36 -8.87 6.08
N SER A 76 -5.34 -8.04 5.68
CA SER A 76 -6.67 -8.54 5.30
C SER A 76 -6.67 -9.36 4.03
N PHE A 77 -5.67 -9.17 3.16
CA PHE A 77 -5.45 -9.97 1.94
C PHE A 77 -4.45 -11.11 2.13
N GLY A 78 -3.87 -11.27 3.33
CA GLY A 78 -3.06 -12.44 3.68
C GLY A 78 -1.57 -12.32 3.37
N PHE A 79 -1.02 -11.12 3.22
CA PHE A 79 0.43 -10.93 3.06
C PHE A 79 1.21 -11.27 4.35
N PHE A 80 0.58 -11.10 5.50
CA PHE A 80 1.11 -11.48 6.83
C PHE A 80 -0.04 -11.62 7.83
N ASP A 81 0.25 -12.14 9.02
CA ASP A 81 -0.77 -12.37 10.05
C ASP A 81 -1.36 -11.05 10.57
N LYS A 82 -2.68 -11.03 10.80
CA LYS A 82 -3.39 -9.88 11.36
C LYS A 82 -2.92 -9.51 12.77
N GLU A 83 -2.42 -10.47 13.54
CA GLU A 83 -1.87 -10.23 14.87
C GLU A 83 -0.60 -9.35 14.82
N GLU A 84 0.16 -9.39 13.71
CA GLU A 84 1.32 -8.51 13.53
C GLU A 84 0.92 -7.02 13.56
N LEU A 85 -0.32 -6.66 13.24
CA LEU A 85 -0.80 -5.29 13.32
C LEU A 85 -0.67 -4.67 14.72
N LYS A 86 -0.67 -5.50 15.76
CA LYS A 86 -0.49 -5.08 17.15
C LYS A 86 0.97 -4.72 17.50
N THR A 87 1.90 -4.93 16.58
CA THR A 87 3.31 -4.62 16.75
C THR A 87 3.74 -3.29 16.14
N LEU A 88 2.77 -2.46 15.69
CA LEU A 88 3.07 -1.17 15.05
C LEU A 88 4.12 -0.39 15.83
N ASN A 89 5.18 0.00 15.15
CA ASN A 89 6.27 0.83 15.67
C ASN A 89 6.99 0.29 16.93
N ARG A 90 6.88 -1.01 17.21
CA ARG A 90 7.66 -1.66 18.27
C ARG A 90 9.06 -2.02 17.76
N LEU A 91 10.01 -2.15 18.67
CA LEU A 91 11.36 -2.61 18.31
C LEU A 91 11.30 -3.97 17.62
N GLY A 92 11.99 -4.10 16.49
CA GLY A 92 12.01 -5.34 15.69
C GLY A 92 10.77 -5.62 14.85
N THR A 93 9.77 -4.72 14.84
CA THR A 93 8.57 -4.89 14.01
C THR A 93 8.88 -4.77 12.52
N LYS A 94 8.07 -5.45 11.70
CA LYS A 94 8.01 -5.23 10.25
C LYS A 94 7.10 -4.06 9.86
N LEU A 95 6.41 -3.45 10.84
CA LEU A 95 5.39 -2.42 10.64
C LEU A 95 5.80 -1.08 11.28
N PRO A 96 6.76 -0.34 10.68
CA PRO A 96 7.14 0.97 11.18
C PRO A 96 6.03 2.01 10.97
N SER A 97 6.11 3.17 11.65
CA SER A 97 5.10 4.25 11.55
C SER A 97 4.84 4.72 10.12
N HIS A 98 5.87 4.74 9.28
CA HIS A 98 5.79 5.04 7.85
C HIS A 98 6.22 3.83 7.04
N CYS A 99 5.52 3.58 5.93
CA CYS A 99 5.75 2.39 5.11
C CYS A 99 7.21 2.25 4.68
N ASN A 100 7.77 1.05 4.88
CA ASN A 100 9.13 0.71 4.50
C ASN A 100 9.11 -0.58 3.65
N MET A 101 9.56 -0.46 2.39
CA MET A 101 9.56 -1.56 1.41
C MET A 101 10.54 -2.69 1.76
N LEU A 102 11.55 -2.41 2.60
CA LEU A 102 12.55 -3.41 3.00
C LEU A 102 12.10 -4.24 4.21
N LEU A 103 11.09 -3.77 4.95
CA LEU A 103 10.62 -4.41 6.17
C LEU A 103 9.27 -5.10 5.99
N THR A 104 8.34 -4.45 5.27
CA THR A 104 6.94 -4.91 5.21
C THR A 104 6.65 -5.63 3.90
N PRO A 105 6.30 -6.93 3.91
CA PRO A 105 5.88 -7.63 2.71
C PRO A 105 4.68 -6.95 2.03
N GLY A 106 4.78 -6.74 0.72
CA GLY A 106 3.72 -6.09 -0.07
C GLY A 106 3.76 -4.56 -0.11
N VAL A 107 4.66 -3.92 0.62
CA VAL A 107 4.95 -2.48 0.47
C VAL A 107 5.92 -2.26 -0.67
N ASP A 108 5.55 -1.46 -1.66
CA ASP A 108 6.31 -1.25 -2.89
C ASP A 108 7.29 -0.10 -2.86
N MET A 109 7.06 0.87 -1.98
CA MET A 109 7.89 2.06 -1.87
C MET A 109 7.94 2.56 -0.44
N THR A 110 9.14 2.83 0.04
CA THR A 110 9.34 3.57 1.29
C THR A 110 8.92 5.02 1.08
N ALA A 111 8.02 5.53 1.90
CA ALA A 111 7.51 6.89 1.81
C ALA A 111 7.36 7.50 3.21
N GLY A 112 7.83 8.73 3.37
CA GLY A 112 7.71 9.51 4.61
C GLY A 112 7.40 10.98 4.32
N SER A 113 8.26 11.61 3.52
CA SER A 113 8.05 12.99 3.09
C SER A 113 6.84 13.11 2.18
N LEU A 114 5.92 14.02 2.51
CA LEU A 114 4.69 14.24 1.76
C LEU A 114 4.99 14.74 0.34
N GLY A 115 4.43 14.06 -0.65
CA GLY A 115 4.64 14.38 -2.07
C GLY A 115 5.79 13.62 -2.73
N GLN A 116 6.78 13.11 -1.99
CA GLN A 116 7.90 12.35 -2.55
C GLN A 116 7.45 11.10 -3.33
N GLY A 117 6.44 10.39 -2.82
CA GLY A 117 5.91 9.19 -3.47
C GLY A 117 5.44 9.45 -4.91
N ILE A 118 4.97 10.66 -5.24
CA ILE A 118 4.56 11.02 -6.60
C ILE A 118 5.75 10.91 -7.56
N SER A 119 6.86 11.55 -7.22
CA SER A 119 8.08 11.54 -8.04
C SER A 119 8.63 10.12 -8.19
N CYS A 120 8.66 9.36 -7.09
CA CYS A 120 9.05 7.95 -7.13
C CYS A 120 8.11 7.12 -8.02
N GLY A 121 6.82 7.34 -7.95
CA GLY A 121 5.83 6.67 -8.78
C GLY A 121 6.01 6.96 -10.27
N VAL A 122 6.28 8.22 -10.62
CA VAL A 122 6.62 8.61 -12.01
C VAL A 122 7.88 7.88 -12.47
N GLY A 123 8.93 7.87 -11.64
CA GLY A 123 10.18 7.16 -11.94
C GLY A 123 9.97 5.66 -12.18
N LEU A 124 9.16 5.00 -11.33
CA LEU A 124 8.81 3.59 -11.49
C LEU A 124 8.04 3.33 -12.80
N ALA A 125 7.09 4.20 -13.15
CA ALA A 125 6.32 4.09 -14.40
C ALA A 125 7.20 4.23 -15.64
N ILE A 126 8.09 5.23 -15.65
CA ILE A 126 9.05 5.45 -16.74
C ILE A 126 10.01 4.26 -16.83
N GLY A 127 10.58 3.82 -15.72
CA GLY A 127 11.50 2.68 -15.65
C GLY A 127 10.86 1.41 -16.20
N SER A 128 9.62 1.13 -15.82
CA SER A 128 8.86 -0.02 -16.35
C SER A 128 8.72 0.05 -17.88
N LYS A 129 8.35 1.20 -18.44
CA LYS A 129 8.24 1.39 -19.90
C LYS A 129 9.58 1.19 -20.64
N LEU A 130 10.67 1.71 -20.07
CA LEU A 130 12.01 1.60 -20.69
C LEU A 130 12.51 0.16 -20.68
N ILE A 131 12.33 -0.58 -19.59
CA ILE A 131 12.70 -1.98 -19.49
C ILE A 131 11.95 -2.80 -20.55
N LEU A 132 10.65 -2.57 -20.71
CA LEU A 132 9.83 -3.24 -21.71
C LEU A 132 10.32 -3.03 -23.13
N ARG A 133 10.60 -1.78 -23.51
CA ARG A 133 11.14 -1.43 -24.83
C ARG A 133 12.50 -2.07 -25.10
N ARG A 134 13.38 -2.12 -24.08
CA ARG A 134 14.73 -2.64 -24.22
C ARG A 134 14.78 -4.16 -24.39
N LEU A 135 13.81 -4.87 -23.81
CA LEU A 135 13.76 -6.33 -23.87
C LEU A 135 13.01 -6.85 -25.10
N SER A 136 12.44 -5.98 -25.93
CA SER A 136 11.63 -6.34 -27.11
C SER A 136 10.60 -7.44 -26.82
N LEU A 137 10.12 -7.51 -25.59
CA LEU A 137 9.19 -8.54 -25.17
C LEU A 137 7.81 -8.22 -25.74
N PRO A 138 7.22 -9.12 -26.53
CA PRO A 138 5.79 -9.05 -26.80
C PRO A 138 5.05 -9.19 -25.47
N ASP A 139 4.32 -8.14 -25.10
CA ASP A 139 3.70 -8.03 -23.80
C ASP A 139 2.20 -8.30 -23.80
N PRO A 140 1.75 -9.53 -23.57
CA PRO A 140 0.36 -9.76 -23.17
C PRO A 140 0.11 -9.55 -21.67
N GLY A 141 1.14 -9.55 -20.83
CA GLY A 141 1.00 -9.41 -19.36
C GLY A 141 1.46 -8.07 -18.80
N LEU A 142 2.39 -7.39 -19.48
CA LEU A 142 2.99 -6.13 -19.00
C LEU A 142 2.13 -4.89 -19.31
N GLN A 143 1.24 -4.93 -20.31
CA GLN A 143 0.24 -3.88 -20.52
C GLN A 143 -0.75 -3.75 -19.36
N ARG A 144 -0.81 -4.75 -18.49
CA ARG A 144 -1.66 -4.76 -17.29
C ARG A 144 -0.94 -4.29 -16.02
N ARG A 145 0.38 -4.02 -16.04
CA ARG A 145 1.07 -3.50 -14.86
C ARG A 145 0.64 -2.07 -14.63
N GLN A 146 -0.20 -1.87 -13.65
CA GLN A 146 -0.67 -0.54 -13.26
C GLN A 146 0.09 -0.07 -12.03
N LEU A 147 0.47 1.20 -12.04
CA LEU A 147 1.02 1.91 -10.91
C LEU A 147 -0.09 2.72 -10.27
N TYR A 148 -0.50 2.34 -9.07
CA TYR A 148 -1.48 3.08 -8.31
C TYR A 148 -0.78 4.08 -7.38
N LEU A 149 -0.98 5.35 -7.66
CA LEU A 149 -0.43 6.44 -6.88
C LEU A 149 -1.52 7.09 -6.05
N TYR A 150 -1.41 7.01 -4.72
CA TYR A 150 -2.35 7.67 -3.84
C TYR A 150 -1.76 8.95 -3.26
N LEU A 151 -2.43 10.08 -3.58
CA LEU A 151 -2.04 11.42 -3.17
C LEU A 151 -2.88 11.88 -1.98
N ARG A 152 -2.31 12.74 -1.15
CA ARG A 152 -3.08 13.48 -0.15
C ARG A 152 -3.94 14.52 -0.88
N PRO A 153 -5.27 14.57 -0.66
CA PRO A 153 -6.05 15.73 -1.07
C PRO A 153 -5.47 16.99 -0.40
N ARG A 154 -5.23 18.04 -1.16
CA ARG A 154 -4.93 19.35 -0.57
C ARG A 154 -6.06 19.72 0.37
N ARG A 155 -5.78 20.00 1.63
CA ARG A 155 -6.65 20.86 2.42
C ARG A 155 -6.53 22.21 1.77
N TYR A 156 -7.59 22.66 1.12
CA TYR A 156 -7.77 24.09 0.91
C TYR A 156 -7.95 24.65 2.32
N GLY A 157 -6.96 25.40 2.80
CA GLY A 157 -7.12 26.21 3.99
C GLY A 157 -8.19 27.25 3.71
N LEU A 158 -9.18 27.32 4.58
CA LEU A 158 -9.88 28.56 4.88
C LEU A 158 -9.02 29.32 5.87
#